data_45e465d5a32267c9fe5b4ef902400adc
#
_entry.id   45e465d5a32267c9fe5b4ef902400adc
#
_cell.length_a   1.000
_cell.length_b   1.000
_cell.length_c   1.000
_cell.angle_alpha   90.00
_cell.angle_beta   90.00
_cell.angle_gamma   90.00
#
_symmetry.space_group_name_H-M   'P 1'
#
loop_
_entity.id
_entity.type
_entity.pdbx_description
1 polymer ?
#
loop_
_entity_poly.entity_id
_entity_poly.type
_entity_poly.pdbx_seq_one_letter_code
_entity_poly.pdbx_strand_id
1 'polypeptide(L)'
;SMYPSTIMTLNISPETKLGKLIGWNAKEFIRGVTKTYTLEVDGREKGKYNQDELKEMFDNNQISVSSNGVMYRLDRKGLIPVLLEKWFNERVEYKALMKKHGDAGEDDKYGYFKRRQHVQKIILNSLYGVLGLPVFRFYDIDNAEATTLTGQDLIKFTETITNHYYNKELGDKKDYCIYTDTDSVFYPALPLVQKRYPDADVSNDEFMTEQILLVAKEVQDFINNGYNYFATKFLNVRGEHKFDIKQECVAKSAFWVTKKRYGQWIINDGGLTCDKLDVKGLDIVRSSFPPAMRDLMTQVLKDILGDVDKDEIDEKIMKFKKEMKTTDIQNISLPTGVKKLKKFKDVTPKDAVFTTMKKGTPVHVKAAWVYNDLLKYWGLNNFEQIKSSEKIKWIYLKPNTMNIKQIGFKGYDDPPKIMEFIKQNVDYDKLFTRALEKKIRMFYEALKWDMPVDKANTLAVSYTHLTLPTNGLG
;
A
#
# COMPACT_ATOMS: atom_id res chain seq x y z
N SER A 1 2.80 -6.75 15.19
CA SER A 1 3.44 -5.64 14.48
C SER A 1 4.96 -5.84 14.48
N MET A 2 5.57 -6.05 13.34
CA MET A 2 6.96 -6.50 13.20
C MET A 2 8.00 -5.55 13.82
N TYR A 3 7.97 -4.26 13.52
CA TYR A 3 8.99 -3.31 14.00
C TYR A 3 9.05 -3.20 15.54
N PRO A 4 7.94 -2.99 16.26
CA PRO A 4 7.96 -3.05 17.73
C PRO A 4 8.48 -4.38 18.26
N SER A 5 8.05 -5.51 17.67
CA SER A 5 8.53 -6.84 18.09
C SER A 5 10.03 -7.01 17.88
N THR A 6 10.58 -6.53 16.75
CA THR A 6 12.02 -6.54 16.49
C THR A 6 12.80 -5.70 17.51
N ILE A 7 12.33 -4.49 17.80
CA ILE A 7 12.97 -3.58 18.78
C ILE A 7 12.96 -4.22 20.18
N MET A 8 11.84 -4.79 20.60
CA MET A 8 11.72 -5.43 21.91
C MET A 8 12.55 -6.71 22.01
N THR A 9 12.61 -7.52 20.95
CA THR A 9 13.36 -8.79 20.91
C THR A 9 14.86 -8.55 20.96
N LEU A 10 15.36 -7.60 20.16
CA LEU A 10 16.78 -7.25 20.12
C LEU A 10 17.22 -6.31 21.24
N ASN A 11 16.28 -5.74 21.99
CA ASN A 11 16.53 -4.71 22.99
C ASN A 11 17.15 -3.43 22.40
N ILE A 12 16.65 -2.99 21.24
CA ILE A 12 17.17 -1.81 20.53
C ILE A 12 16.87 -0.53 21.30
N SER A 13 17.92 0.11 21.80
CA SER A 13 17.87 1.41 22.47
C SER A 13 19.28 2.02 22.43
N PRO A 14 19.44 3.36 22.44
CA PRO A 14 20.79 3.96 22.40
C PRO A 14 21.72 3.45 23.50
N GLU A 15 21.21 3.31 24.72
CA GLU A 15 22.00 2.90 25.89
C GLU A 15 22.24 1.39 26.00
N THR A 16 21.63 0.60 25.14
CA THR A 16 21.86 -0.86 25.05
C THR A 16 22.79 -1.25 23.91
N LYS A 17 23.08 -0.35 22.98
CA LYS A 17 23.97 -0.54 21.85
C LYS A 17 25.41 -0.73 22.33
N LEU A 18 26.04 -1.84 21.96
CA LEU A 18 27.44 -2.19 22.33
C LEU A 18 28.42 -1.86 21.20
N GLY A 19 27.99 -1.88 19.96
CA GLY A 19 28.82 -1.63 18.78
C GLY A 19 28.23 -2.32 17.56
N LYS A 20 29.00 -2.32 16.47
CA LYS A 20 28.58 -2.90 15.17
C LYS A 20 29.69 -3.81 14.63
N LEU A 21 29.32 -5.02 14.27
CA LEU A 21 30.19 -5.97 13.56
C LEU A 21 30.19 -5.67 12.07
N ILE A 22 31.27 -5.13 11.57
CA ILE A 22 31.41 -4.83 10.15
C ILE A 22 31.58 -6.13 9.36
N GLY A 23 30.83 -6.25 8.26
CA GLY A 23 30.82 -7.45 7.43
C GLY A 23 29.98 -8.59 8.00
N TRP A 24 29.14 -8.31 9.01
CA TRP A 24 28.24 -9.30 9.59
C TRP A 24 27.30 -9.91 8.56
N ASN A 25 27.14 -11.23 8.60
CA ASN A 25 26.15 -12.00 7.88
C ASN A 25 25.76 -13.22 8.72
N ALA A 26 24.58 -13.21 9.27
CA ALA A 26 24.09 -14.28 10.15
C ALA A 26 24.11 -15.65 9.47
N LYS A 27 23.75 -15.74 8.17
CA LYS A 27 23.73 -17.00 7.42
C LYS A 27 25.14 -17.58 7.24
N GLU A 28 26.12 -16.74 6.92
CA GLU A 28 27.54 -17.15 6.83
C GLU A 28 28.05 -17.61 8.19
N PHE A 29 27.75 -16.86 9.24
CA PHE A 29 28.12 -17.20 10.61
C PHE A 29 27.55 -18.55 11.06
N ILE A 30 26.25 -18.80 10.81
CA ILE A 30 25.58 -20.06 11.15
C ILE A 30 26.19 -21.24 10.38
N ARG A 31 26.57 -21.03 9.11
CA ARG A 31 27.19 -22.06 8.25
C ARG A 31 28.66 -22.36 8.59
N GLY A 32 29.26 -21.61 9.47
CA GLY A 32 30.65 -21.81 9.83
C GLY A 32 31.67 -21.28 8.80
N VAL A 33 31.28 -20.28 8.00
CA VAL A 33 32.18 -19.66 7.04
C VAL A 33 33.30 -18.91 7.81
N THR A 34 34.56 -19.33 7.63
CA THR A 34 35.69 -18.71 8.27
C THR A 34 35.86 -17.26 7.81
N LYS A 35 35.65 -16.34 8.71
CA LYS A 35 35.74 -14.90 8.45
C LYS A 35 36.15 -14.14 9.70
N THR A 36 36.83 -13.01 9.50
CA THR A 36 37.13 -12.07 10.57
C THR A 36 36.15 -10.90 10.52
N TYR A 37 35.62 -10.54 11.66
CA TYR A 37 34.68 -9.44 11.84
C TYR A 37 35.37 -8.31 12.62
N THR A 38 35.21 -7.07 12.15
CA THR A 38 35.72 -5.90 12.85
C THR A 38 34.62 -5.31 13.74
N LEU A 39 34.88 -5.17 15.03
CA LEU A 39 33.99 -4.47 15.95
C LEU A 39 34.26 -2.99 15.92
N GLU A 40 33.26 -2.19 15.58
CA GLU A 40 33.28 -0.73 15.68
C GLU A 40 32.36 -0.25 16.81
N VAL A 41 32.87 0.74 17.57
CA VAL A 41 32.11 1.48 18.56
C VAL A 41 32.35 2.97 18.32
N ASP A 42 31.28 3.73 18.15
CA ASP A 42 31.31 5.17 17.82
C ASP A 42 32.24 5.50 16.63
N GLY A 43 32.14 4.66 15.56
CA GLY A 43 32.93 4.82 14.34
C GLY A 43 34.41 4.52 14.48
N ARG A 44 34.84 3.89 15.58
CA ARG A 44 36.24 3.51 15.82
C ARG A 44 36.37 2.01 15.94
N GLU A 45 37.39 1.44 15.27
CA GLU A 45 37.74 0.03 15.43
C GLU A 45 38.18 -0.25 16.88
N LYS A 46 37.61 -1.28 17.50
CA LYS A 46 37.92 -1.74 18.86
C LYS A 46 38.64 -3.09 18.87
N GLY A 47 38.44 -3.89 17.83
CA GLY A 47 39.09 -5.18 17.72
C GLY A 47 38.57 -5.97 16.51
N LYS A 48 39.31 -7.05 16.22
CA LYS A 48 38.97 -8.02 15.19
C LYS A 48 38.74 -9.38 15.85
N TYR A 49 37.67 -10.04 15.47
CA TYR A 49 37.26 -11.30 16.07
C TYR A 49 37.03 -12.31 14.96
N ASN A 50 37.57 -13.51 15.14
CA ASN A 50 37.18 -14.65 14.31
C ASN A 50 35.82 -15.24 14.77
N GLN A 51 35.37 -16.26 14.09
CA GLN A 51 34.05 -16.85 14.38
C GLN A 51 33.98 -17.49 15.78
N ASP A 52 35.04 -18.15 16.23
CA ASP A 52 35.04 -18.86 17.52
C ASP A 52 35.12 -17.85 18.68
N GLU A 53 35.93 -16.83 18.57
CA GLU A 53 35.99 -15.71 19.53
C GLU A 53 34.62 -14.99 19.64
N LEU A 54 33.91 -14.81 18.52
CA LEU A 54 32.55 -14.23 18.55
C LEU A 54 31.54 -15.19 19.19
N LYS A 55 31.64 -16.49 18.95
CA LYS A 55 30.76 -17.48 19.62
C LYS A 55 30.98 -17.45 21.12
N GLU A 56 32.26 -17.47 21.55
CA GLU A 56 32.60 -17.37 22.97
C GLU A 56 32.08 -16.07 23.60
N MET A 57 32.28 -14.93 22.90
CA MET A 57 31.71 -13.66 23.34
C MET A 57 30.18 -13.72 23.50
N PHE A 58 29.48 -14.31 22.54
CA PHE A 58 28.00 -14.46 22.57
C PHE A 58 27.56 -15.47 23.64
N ASP A 59 28.34 -16.48 23.92
CA ASP A 59 28.06 -17.50 24.94
C ASP A 59 28.26 -16.98 26.35
N ASN A 60 29.29 -16.17 26.54
CA ASN A 60 29.64 -15.62 27.85
C ASN A 60 28.86 -14.36 28.22
N ASN A 61 28.24 -13.69 27.25
CA ASN A 61 27.50 -12.45 27.47
C ASN A 61 26.07 -12.56 26.92
N GLN A 62 25.16 -11.85 27.57
CA GLN A 62 23.78 -11.72 27.08
C GLN A 62 23.73 -10.62 26.01
N ILE A 63 24.01 -11.00 24.77
CA ILE A 63 24.10 -10.09 23.61
C ILE A 63 23.19 -10.57 22.51
N SER A 64 22.38 -9.69 21.95
CA SER A 64 21.69 -9.89 20.66
C SER A 64 22.45 -9.23 19.52
N VAL A 65 22.32 -9.76 18.31
CA VAL A 65 22.92 -9.21 17.09
C VAL A 65 21.84 -9.03 16.03
N SER A 66 21.69 -7.82 15.52
CA SER A 66 20.77 -7.52 14.43
C SER A 66 21.32 -7.89 13.06
N SER A 67 20.46 -7.90 12.03
CA SER A 67 20.89 -8.27 10.68
C SER A 67 21.95 -7.36 10.07
N ASN A 68 22.05 -6.10 10.50
CA ASN A 68 23.13 -5.18 10.10
C ASN A 68 24.38 -5.24 10.99
N GLY A 69 24.45 -6.23 11.90
CA GLY A 69 25.61 -6.47 12.77
C GLY A 69 25.67 -5.61 14.04
N VAL A 70 24.67 -4.80 14.31
CA VAL A 70 24.62 -4.04 15.57
C VAL A 70 24.33 -4.96 16.73
N MET A 71 25.13 -4.87 17.78
CA MET A 71 25.01 -5.68 18.99
C MET A 71 24.34 -4.88 20.10
N TYR A 72 23.47 -5.54 20.85
CA TYR A 72 22.77 -4.96 22.00
C TYR A 72 22.91 -5.89 23.21
N ARG A 73 23.05 -5.27 24.39
CA ARG A 73 23.03 -6.01 25.65
C ARG A 73 21.60 -6.45 26.00
N LEU A 74 21.46 -7.63 26.57
CA LEU A 74 20.19 -8.19 27.02
C LEU A 74 20.07 -8.32 28.56
N ASP A 75 21.15 -8.09 29.28
CA ASP A 75 21.22 -8.19 30.76
C ASP A 75 20.38 -7.11 31.49
N ARG A 76 20.09 -6.01 30.81
CA ARG A 76 19.13 -4.99 31.27
C ARG A 76 18.29 -4.47 30.12
N LYS A 77 17.02 -4.21 30.39
CA LYS A 77 16.08 -3.70 29.38
C LYS A 77 16.32 -2.23 29.06
N GLY A 78 16.34 -1.89 27.78
CA GLY A 78 16.47 -0.53 27.30
C GLY A 78 15.19 0.30 27.47
N LEU A 79 15.32 1.62 27.49
CA LEU A 79 14.21 2.56 27.64
C LEU A 79 13.15 2.37 26.53
N ILE A 80 13.59 2.28 25.27
CA ILE A 80 12.68 2.15 24.12
C ILE A 80 11.90 0.84 24.18
N PRO A 81 12.49 -0.34 24.40
CA PRO A 81 11.77 -1.58 24.62
C PRO A 81 10.77 -1.53 25.78
N VAL A 82 11.12 -0.91 26.92
CA VAL A 82 10.22 -0.75 28.07
C VAL A 82 8.97 0.04 27.67
N LEU A 83 9.13 1.17 26.96
CA LEU A 83 8.01 1.99 26.50
C LEU A 83 7.14 1.24 25.50
N LEU A 84 7.75 0.52 24.55
CA LEU A 84 7.01 -0.27 23.56
C LEU A 84 6.20 -1.39 24.20
N GLU A 85 6.79 -2.08 25.19
CA GLU A 85 6.08 -3.15 25.92
C GLU A 85 4.88 -2.60 26.70
N LYS A 86 5.04 -1.47 27.38
CA LYS A 86 3.92 -0.78 28.06
C LYS A 86 2.81 -0.46 27.07
N TRP A 87 3.11 0.19 25.95
CA TRP A 87 2.10 0.57 24.95
C TRP A 87 1.48 -0.63 24.24
N PHE A 88 2.25 -1.71 24.06
CA PHE A 88 1.72 -2.95 23.52
C PHE A 88 0.70 -3.59 24.46
N ASN A 89 1.02 -3.68 25.75
CA ASN A 89 0.12 -4.24 26.76
C ASN A 89 -1.16 -3.40 26.91
N GLU A 90 -1.05 -2.08 26.96
CA GLU A 90 -2.20 -1.16 26.94
C GLU A 90 -3.10 -1.41 25.70
N ARG A 91 -2.49 -1.63 24.53
CA ARG A 91 -3.26 -1.93 23.33
C ARG A 91 -3.98 -3.28 23.40
N VAL A 92 -3.36 -4.29 23.97
CA VAL A 92 -4.00 -5.61 24.20
C VAL A 92 -5.21 -5.46 25.12
N GLU A 93 -5.06 -4.71 26.21
CA GLU A 93 -6.15 -4.40 27.12
C GLU A 93 -7.31 -3.65 26.43
N TYR A 94 -7.01 -2.59 25.65
CA TYR A 94 -8.04 -1.87 24.90
C TYR A 94 -8.74 -2.73 23.86
N LYS A 95 -8.07 -3.70 23.24
CA LYS A 95 -8.70 -4.67 22.35
C LYS A 95 -9.66 -5.62 23.09
N ALA A 96 -9.27 -6.07 24.28
CA ALA A 96 -10.12 -6.92 25.09
C ALA A 96 -11.39 -6.17 25.56
N LEU A 97 -11.22 -4.93 26.03
CA LEU A 97 -12.35 -4.07 26.42
C LEU A 97 -13.24 -3.71 25.21
N MET A 98 -12.64 -3.43 24.05
CA MET A 98 -13.39 -3.21 22.81
C MET A 98 -14.29 -4.41 22.48
N LYS A 99 -13.74 -5.63 22.54
CA LYS A 99 -14.50 -6.84 22.28
C LYS A 99 -15.62 -7.02 23.31
N LYS A 100 -15.31 -6.92 24.61
CA LYS A 100 -16.29 -7.03 25.71
C LYS A 100 -17.48 -6.11 25.53
N HIS A 101 -17.23 -4.82 25.22
CA HIS A 101 -18.30 -3.86 25.05
C HIS A 101 -19.04 -4.00 23.70
N GLY A 102 -18.37 -4.52 22.66
CA GLY A 102 -19.04 -4.88 21.42
C GLY A 102 -20.01 -6.04 21.61
N ASP A 103 -19.58 -7.11 22.29
CA ASP A 103 -20.41 -8.28 22.57
C ASP A 103 -21.62 -7.92 23.50
N ALA A 104 -21.47 -6.87 24.32
CA ALA A 104 -22.54 -6.36 25.19
C ALA A 104 -23.47 -5.32 24.50
N GLY A 105 -23.24 -4.96 23.23
CA GLY A 105 -24.02 -3.94 22.50
C GLY A 105 -23.84 -2.51 23.01
N GLU A 106 -22.74 -2.21 23.71
CA GLU A 106 -22.43 -0.89 24.25
C GLU A 106 -21.63 -0.05 23.24
N ASP A 107 -22.27 0.46 22.20
CA ASP A 107 -21.65 1.12 21.03
C ASP A 107 -20.71 2.28 21.38
N ASP A 108 -21.06 3.11 22.35
CA ASP A 108 -20.21 4.25 22.77
C ASP A 108 -18.88 3.78 23.35
N LYS A 109 -18.91 2.80 24.24
CA LYS A 109 -17.70 2.23 24.85
C LYS A 109 -16.89 1.44 23.81
N TYR A 110 -17.56 0.66 22.97
CA TYR A 110 -16.92 0.00 21.83
C TYR A 110 -16.18 1.02 20.96
N GLY A 111 -16.85 2.10 20.56
CA GLY A 111 -16.27 3.18 19.76
C GLY A 111 -15.09 3.87 20.46
N TYR A 112 -15.18 4.09 21.77
CA TYR A 112 -14.10 4.65 22.58
C TYR A 112 -12.85 3.76 22.56
N PHE A 113 -12.97 2.47 22.91
CA PHE A 113 -11.84 1.55 22.96
C PHE A 113 -11.28 1.23 21.58
N LYS A 114 -12.13 1.21 20.54
CA LYS A 114 -11.70 1.11 19.13
C LYS A 114 -10.76 2.25 18.74
N ARG A 115 -11.07 3.48 19.12
CA ARG A 115 -10.19 4.63 18.88
C ARG A 115 -8.90 4.55 19.70
N ARG A 116 -9.00 4.18 21.00
CA ARG A 116 -7.82 4.06 21.89
C ARG A 116 -6.82 3.04 21.36
N GLN A 117 -7.25 1.81 21.03
CA GLN A 117 -6.36 0.80 20.49
C GLN A 117 -5.75 1.20 19.14
N HIS A 118 -6.49 1.99 18.33
CA HIS A 118 -5.98 2.50 17.08
C HIS A 118 -4.86 3.54 17.28
N VAL A 119 -5.03 4.47 18.21
CA VAL A 119 -3.99 5.43 18.59
C VAL A 119 -2.74 4.71 19.07
N GLN A 120 -2.86 3.69 19.94
CA GLN A 120 -1.72 2.89 20.39
C GLN A 120 -1.02 2.18 19.23
N LYS A 121 -1.75 1.67 18.25
CA LYS A 121 -1.14 1.09 17.04
C LYS A 121 -0.29 2.12 16.27
N ILE A 122 -0.78 3.36 16.15
CA ILE A 122 -0.05 4.45 15.49
C ILE A 122 1.23 4.76 16.26
N ILE A 123 1.15 4.96 17.58
CA ILE A 123 2.30 5.28 18.42
C ILE A 123 3.38 4.19 18.35
N LEU A 124 2.98 2.92 18.50
CA LEU A 124 3.88 1.75 18.40
C LEU A 124 4.64 1.72 17.07
N ASN A 125 3.95 1.97 15.95
CA ASN A 125 4.57 1.93 14.64
C ASN A 125 5.38 3.20 14.31
N SER A 126 5.04 4.34 14.92
CA SER A 126 5.73 5.61 14.68
C SER A 126 7.10 5.67 15.35
N LEU A 127 7.31 4.94 16.45
CA LEU A 127 8.58 4.99 17.18
C LEU A 127 9.76 4.53 16.32
N TYR A 128 9.59 3.48 15.52
CA TYR A 128 10.61 3.09 14.55
C TYR A 128 10.96 4.25 13.59
N GLY A 129 9.94 4.95 13.07
CA GLY A 129 10.15 6.03 12.10
C GLY A 129 10.96 7.19 12.67
N VAL A 130 10.81 7.50 13.96
CA VAL A 130 11.55 8.61 14.58
C VAL A 130 13.00 8.24 14.90
N LEU A 131 13.36 6.95 15.09
CA LEU A 131 14.76 6.54 15.25
C LEU A 131 15.63 6.93 14.05
N GLY A 132 15.05 6.93 12.84
CA GLY A 132 15.72 7.37 11.61
C GLY A 132 15.57 8.87 11.29
N LEU A 133 14.99 9.69 12.20
CA LEU A 133 14.74 11.10 11.97
C LEU A 133 15.85 11.97 12.64
N PRO A 134 16.69 12.69 11.88
CA PRO A 134 17.86 13.42 12.43
C PRO A 134 17.54 14.45 13.53
N VAL A 135 16.31 14.96 13.60
CA VAL A 135 15.89 15.91 14.65
C VAL A 135 15.37 15.24 15.92
N PHE A 136 15.28 13.91 15.93
CA PHE A 136 14.84 13.17 17.12
C PHE A 136 15.97 13.03 18.12
N ARG A 137 15.68 13.21 19.42
CA ARG A 137 16.70 13.16 20.50
C ARG A 137 17.49 11.84 20.54
N PHE A 138 16.83 10.72 20.19
CA PHE A 138 17.43 9.39 20.19
C PHE A 138 17.66 8.89 18.76
N TYR A 139 17.94 9.83 17.83
CA TYR A 139 18.30 9.49 16.46
C TYR A 139 19.54 8.60 16.44
N ASP A 140 19.42 7.45 15.82
CA ASP A 140 20.52 6.55 15.52
C ASP A 140 20.17 5.74 14.27
N ILE A 141 20.88 6.01 13.18
CA ILE A 141 20.62 5.36 11.88
C ILE A 141 20.87 3.85 11.94
N ASP A 142 21.88 3.40 12.71
CA ASP A 142 22.17 1.98 12.86
C ASP A 142 21.01 1.25 13.56
N ASN A 143 20.38 1.88 14.56
CA ASN A 143 19.20 1.33 15.25
C ASN A 143 17.97 1.27 14.33
N ALA A 144 17.80 2.27 13.47
CA ALA A 144 16.72 2.27 12.48
C ALA A 144 16.95 1.17 11.42
N GLU A 145 18.18 1.03 10.92
CA GLU A 145 18.55 -0.04 9.98
C GLU A 145 18.45 -1.43 10.62
N ALA A 146 18.90 -1.58 11.87
CA ALA A 146 18.77 -2.83 12.62
C ALA A 146 17.32 -3.32 12.65
N THR A 147 16.38 -2.41 12.91
CA THR A 147 14.95 -2.72 12.94
C THR A 147 14.44 -3.19 11.58
N THR A 148 14.78 -2.47 10.49
CA THR A 148 14.24 -2.78 9.15
C THR A 148 14.90 -3.98 8.51
N LEU A 149 16.22 -4.11 8.60
CA LEU A 149 16.96 -5.22 7.98
C LEU A 149 16.66 -6.54 8.70
N THR A 150 16.54 -6.52 10.03
CA THR A 150 16.09 -7.71 10.77
C THR A 150 14.64 -8.08 10.40
N GLY A 151 13.77 -7.09 10.23
CA GLY A 151 12.41 -7.35 9.73
C GLY A 151 12.39 -7.95 8.33
N GLN A 152 13.26 -7.48 7.43
CA GLN A 152 13.40 -8.09 6.09
C GLN A 152 13.89 -9.53 6.14
N ASP A 153 14.86 -9.83 7.00
CA ASP A 153 15.34 -11.21 7.15
C ASP A 153 14.28 -12.12 7.80
N LEU A 154 13.51 -11.59 8.76
CA LEU A 154 12.41 -12.32 9.38
C LEU A 154 11.33 -12.68 8.36
N ILE A 155 10.90 -11.75 7.50
CA ILE A 155 9.86 -12.05 6.51
C ILE A 155 10.36 -13.02 5.42
N LYS A 156 11.63 -12.92 4.99
CA LYS A 156 12.26 -13.89 4.08
C LYS A 156 12.40 -15.27 4.71
N PHE A 157 12.72 -15.30 6.00
CA PHE A 157 12.74 -16.57 6.75
C PHE A 157 11.35 -17.17 6.82
N THR A 158 10.32 -16.37 7.13
CA THR A 158 8.91 -16.80 7.12
C THR A 158 8.51 -17.41 5.80
N GLU A 159 8.82 -16.74 4.68
CA GLU A 159 8.58 -17.24 3.32
C GLU A 159 9.27 -18.59 3.08
N THR A 160 10.56 -18.68 3.46
CA THR A 160 11.36 -19.91 3.28
C THR A 160 10.77 -21.09 4.03
N ILE A 161 10.42 -20.91 5.32
CA ILE A 161 9.91 -22.03 6.14
C ILE A 161 8.48 -22.38 5.77
N THR A 162 7.66 -21.43 5.35
CA THR A 162 6.31 -21.71 4.87
C THR A 162 6.34 -22.49 3.56
N ASN A 163 7.19 -22.10 2.60
CA ASN A 163 7.40 -22.88 1.38
C ASN A 163 7.92 -24.29 1.68
N HIS A 164 8.80 -24.44 2.67
CA HIS A 164 9.25 -25.76 3.12
C HIS A 164 8.08 -26.61 3.67
N TYR A 165 7.19 -26.02 4.47
CA TYR A 165 5.99 -26.68 4.96
C TYR A 165 5.09 -27.16 3.82
N TYR A 166 4.75 -26.26 2.87
CA TYR A 166 3.91 -26.59 1.72
C TYR A 166 4.52 -27.70 0.86
N ASN A 167 5.80 -27.59 0.53
CA ASN A 167 6.51 -28.57 -0.30
C ASN A 167 6.58 -29.93 0.37
N LYS A 168 6.79 -29.97 1.69
CA LYS A 168 6.77 -31.22 2.47
C LYS A 168 5.38 -31.85 2.45
N GLU A 169 4.35 -31.06 2.72
CA GLU A 169 2.97 -31.54 2.75
C GLU A 169 2.47 -31.99 1.37
N LEU A 170 2.80 -31.27 0.31
CA LEU A 170 2.31 -31.55 -1.04
C LEU A 170 3.20 -32.53 -1.82
N GLY A 171 4.43 -32.76 -1.37
CA GLY A 171 5.37 -33.68 -2.01
C GLY A 171 5.98 -33.12 -3.28
N ASP A 172 6.12 -31.81 -3.38
CA ASP A 172 6.69 -31.13 -4.55
C ASP A 172 7.78 -30.10 -4.18
N LYS A 173 8.23 -29.30 -5.16
CA LYS A 173 9.25 -28.24 -4.97
C LYS A 173 8.84 -26.99 -5.73
N LYS A 174 7.87 -26.27 -5.19
CA LYS A 174 7.34 -25.03 -5.79
C LYS A 174 7.44 -23.87 -4.82
N ASP A 175 7.38 -22.67 -5.37
CA ASP A 175 7.14 -21.46 -4.59
C ASP A 175 5.63 -21.24 -4.49
N TYR A 176 5.11 -21.36 -3.29
CA TYR A 176 3.71 -21.15 -2.96
C TYR A 176 3.45 -19.73 -2.45
N CYS A 177 4.49 -18.93 -2.20
CA CYS A 177 4.32 -17.56 -1.76
C CYS A 177 3.83 -16.68 -2.90
N ILE A 178 2.60 -16.19 -2.80
CA ILE A 178 2.01 -15.30 -3.82
C ILE A 178 2.58 -13.89 -3.66
N TYR A 179 2.66 -13.39 -2.42
CA TYR A 179 3.10 -12.04 -2.14
C TYR A 179 3.55 -11.88 -0.69
N THR A 180 4.55 -11.01 -0.48
CA THR A 180 4.98 -10.55 0.85
C THR A 180 4.96 -9.04 0.91
N ASP A 181 4.50 -8.47 2.03
CA ASP A 181 4.58 -7.03 2.27
C ASP A 181 4.89 -6.73 3.73
N THR A 182 6.09 -6.25 3.98
CA THR A 182 6.60 -5.78 5.30
C THR A 182 6.50 -6.85 6.38
N ASP A 183 5.31 -7.16 6.89
CA ASP A 183 5.04 -8.10 7.99
C ASP A 183 3.90 -9.10 7.67
N SER A 184 3.56 -9.27 6.41
CA SER A 184 2.55 -10.21 5.95
C SER A 184 3.05 -11.10 4.81
N VAL A 185 2.55 -12.34 4.79
CA VAL A 185 2.77 -13.32 3.73
C VAL A 185 1.42 -13.82 3.22
N PHE A 186 1.31 -14.04 1.92
CA PHE A 186 0.09 -14.50 1.26
C PHE A 186 0.34 -15.84 0.59
N TYR A 187 -0.45 -16.82 0.95
CA TYR A 187 -0.35 -18.20 0.46
C TYR A 187 -1.71 -18.74 0.02
N PRO A 188 -1.79 -19.55 -1.06
CA PRO A 188 -3.01 -20.24 -1.44
C PRO A 188 -3.25 -21.42 -0.48
N ALA A 189 -4.33 -21.42 0.28
CA ALA A 189 -4.67 -22.55 1.13
C ALA A 189 -5.28 -23.73 0.36
N LEU A 190 -5.89 -23.47 -0.80
CA LEU A 190 -6.59 -24.44 -1.63
C LEU A 190 -5.79 -25.73 -1.91
N PRO A 191 -4.50 -25.69 -2.28
CA PRO A 191 -3.74 -26.92 -2.55
C PRO A 191 -3.66 -27.87 -1.34
N LEU A 192 -3.54 -27.34 -0.12
CA LEU A 192 -3.51 -28.14 1.09
C LEU A 192 -4.88 -28.71 1.45
N VAL A 193 -5.95 -27.93 1.24
CA VAL A 193 -7.33 -28.39 1.45
C VAL A 193 -7.68 -29.49 0.46
N GLN A 194 -7.40 -29.31 -0.82
CA GLN A 194 -7.67 -30.32 -1.86
C GLN A 194 -6.88 -31.62 -1.64
N LYS A 195 -5.66 -31.56 -1.13
CA LYS A 195 -4.92 -32.78 -0.77
C LYS A 195 -5.63 -33.58 0.33
N ARG A 196 -6.23 -32.90 1.30
CA ARG A 196 -6.96 -33.55 2.43
C ARG A 196 -8.34 -34.03 2.02
N TYR A 197 -8.99 -33.30 1.17
CA TYR A 197 -10.36 -33.51 0.70
C TYR A 197 -10.42 -33.41 -0.84
N PRO A 198 -9.95 -34.46 -1.57
CA PRO A 198 -9.87 -34.41 -3.03
C PRO A 198 -11.22 -34.17 -3.73
N ASP A 199 -12.30 -34.65 -3.12
CA ASP A 199 -13.67 -34.59 -3.67
C ASP A 199 -14.48 -33.41 -3.06
N ALA A 200 -13.84 -32.48 -2.35
CA ALA A 200 -14.55 -31.36 -1.75
C ALA A 200 -15.08 -30.39 -2.80
N ASP A 201 -16.32 -29.96 -2.63
CA ASP A 201 -16.90 -28.90 -3.42
C ASP A 201 -16.28 -27.55 -3.06
N VAL A 202 -15.37 -27.07 -3.92
CA VAL A 202 -14.68 -25.79 -3.74
C VAL A 202 -15.61 -24.58 -3.85
N SER A 203 -16.82 -24.74 -4.33
CA SER A 203 -17.84 -23.66 -4.40
C SER A 203 -18.58 -23.47 -3.06
N ASN A 204 -18.44 -24.41 -2.11
CA ASN A 204 -19.00 -24.29 -0.78
C ASN A 204 -18.14 -23.36 0.09
N ASP A 205 -18.45 -22.08 0.10
CA ASP A 205 -17.69 -21.04 0.81
C ASP A 205 -17.60 -21.30 2.33
N GLU A 206 -18.61 -21.87 2.97
CA GLU A 206 -18.63 -22.15 4.41
C GLU A 206 -17.66 -23.28 4.76
N PHE A 207 -17.77 -24.42 4.09
CA PHE A 207 -16.87 -25.55 4.25
C PHE A 207 -15.43 -25.15 3.94
N MET A 208 -15.20 -24.46 2.81
CA MET A 208 -13.86 -24.04 2.41
C MET A 208 -13.26 -23.06 3.42
N THR A 209 -14.04 -22.12 3.94
CA THR A 209 -13.56 -21.18 4.97
C THR A 209 -13.13 -21.91 6.24
N GLU A 210 -13.91 -22.86 6.72
CA GLU A 210 -13.58 -23.66 7.90
C GLU A 210 -12.26 -24.44 7.70
N GLN A 211 -12.14 -25.15 6.57
CA GLN A 211 -10.93 -25.92 6.28
C GLN A 211 -9.69 -25.04 6.07
N ILE A 212 -9.85 -23.89 5.43
CA ILE A 212 -8.77 -22.91 5.26
C ILE A 212 -8.30 -22.37 6.63
N LEU A 213 -9.21 -22.08 7.55
CA LEU A 213 -8.86 -21.63 8.90
C LEU A 213 -8.09 -22.68 9.69
N LEU A 214 -8.45 -23.97 9.57
CA LEU A 214 -7.70 -25.08 10.16
C LEU A 214 -6.27 -25.18 9.60
N VAL A 215 -6.14 -25.17 8.26
CA VAL A 215 -4.84 -25.15 7.59
C VAL A 215 -4.01 -23.94 8.01
N ALA A 216 -4.61 -22.76 8.01
CA ALA A 216 -3.94 -21.52 8.40
C ALA A 216 -3.43 -21.55 9.84
N LYS A 217 -4.18 -22.18 10.76
CA LYS A 217 -3.77 -22.37 12.14
C LYS A 217 -2.51 -23.26 12.24
N GLU A 218 -2.47 -24.37 11.52
CA GLU A 218 -1.32 -25.26 11.50
C GLU A 218 -0.08 -24.57 10.93
N VAL A 219 -0.24 -23.88 9.81
CA VAL A 219 0.85 -23.09 9.18
C VAL A 219 1.33 -21.99 10.14
N GLN A 220 0.41 -21.29 10.81
CA GLN A 220 0.74 -20.28 11.82
C GLN A 220 1.58 -20.86 12.95
N ASP A 221 1.15 -22.01 13.51
CA ASP A 221 1.84 -22.65 14.62
C ASP A 221 3.23 -23.16 14.19
N PHE A 222 3.35 -23.70 12.97
CA PHE A 222 4.63 -24.07 12.38
C PHE A 222 5.58 -22.89 12.23
N ILE A 223 5.10 -21.74 11.70
CA ILE A 223 5.89 -20.53 11.54
C ILE A 223 6.34 -19.99 12.90
N ASN A 224 5.43 -19.89 13.88
CA ASN A 224 5.74 -19.37 15.21
C ASN A 224 6.78 -20.25 15.93
N ASN A 225 6.72 -21.57 15.76
CA ASN A 225 7.76 -22.48 16.24
C ASN A 225 9.10 -22.21 15.55
N GLY A 226 9.10 -21.92 14.25
CA GLY A 226 10.29 -21.55 13.50
C GLY A 226 10.93 -20.24 13.98
N TYR A 227 10.18 -19.31 14.53
CA TYR A 227 10.71 -18.05 15.06
C TYR A 227 11.62 -18.24 16.28
N ASN A 228 11.47 -19.32 17.06
CA ASN A 228 12.44 -19.68 18.09
C ASN A 228 13.83 -19.96 17.51
N TYR A 229 13.88 -20.67 16.38
CA TYR A 229 15.13 -20.91 15.66
C TYR A 229 15.71 -19.61 15.11
N PHE A 230 14.89 -18.75 14.49
CA PHE A 230 15.33 -17.46 13.97
C PHE A 230 15.90 -16.57 15.08
N ALA A 231 15.19 -16.41 16.21
CA ALA A 231 15.65 -15.60 17.34
C ALA A 231 16.98 -16.13 17.90
N THR A 232 17.09 -17.45 18.08
CA THR A 232 18.29 -18.05 18.70
C THR A 232 19.48 -18.10 17.75
N LYS A 233 19.30 -18.49 16.49
CA LYS A 233 20.42 -18.74 15.56
C LYS A 233 20.81 -17.52 14.76
N PHE A 234 19.84 -16.69 14.36
CA PHE A 234 20.15 -15.50 13.56
C PHE A 234 20.44 -14.26 14.41
N LEU A 235 19.78 -14.15 15.58
CA LEU A 235 19.85 -12.94 16.40
C LEU A 235 20.56 -13.14 17.74
N ASN A 236 20.98 -14.37 18.07
CA ASN A 236 21.55 -14.77 19.35
C ASN A 236 20.66 -14.42 20.58
N VAL A 237 19.34 -14.42 20.41
CA VAL A 237 18.39 -14.22 21.51
C VAL A 237 18.02 -15.58 22.08
N ARG A 238 18.49 -15.89 23.28
CA ARG A 238 18.34 -17.19 23.97
C ARG A 238 17.21 -17.22 25.00
N GLY A 239 16.35 -16.29 24.98
CA GLY A 239 15.23 -16.19 25.90
C GLY A 239 13.93 -15.93 25.15
N GLU A 240 13.02 -15.26 25.83
CA GLU A 240 11.74 -14.85 25.27
C GLU A 240 11.96 -13.84 24.12
N HIS A 241 11.33 -14.12 22.98
CA HIS A 241 11.25 -13.18 21.87
C HIS A 241 9.80 -12.70 21.66
N LYS A 242 9.60 -11.62 20.91
CA LYS A 242 8.28 -11.01 20.67
C LYS A 242 7.78 -11.20 19.24
N PHE A 243 8.38 -12.13 18.49
CA PHE A 243 7.89 -12.48 17.15
C PHE A 243 6.69 -13.40 17.28
N ASP A 244 5.60 -13.01 16.66
CA ASP A 244 4.34 -13.74 16.60
C ASP A 244 3.60 -13.35 15.32
N ILE A 245 3.30 -14.34 14.48
CA ILE A 245 2.47 -14.15 13.29
C ILE A 245 1.10 -14.76 13.55
N LYS A 246 0.05 -14.12 13.02
CA LYS A 246 -1.32 -14.58 13.15
C LYS A 246 -1.99 -14.60 11.80
N GLN A 247 -2.84 -15.60 11.58
CA GLN A 247 -3.79 -15.57 10.49
C GLN A 247 -4.68 -14.33 10.65
N GLU A 248 -4.80 -13.53 9.61
CA GLU A 248 -5.53 -12.26 9.64
C GLU A 248 -6.83 -12.35 8.85
N CYS A 249 -6.77 -12.76 7.59
CA CYS A 249 -7.96 -12.87 6.75
C CYS A 249 -7.91 -14.07 5.81
N VAL A 250 -9.09 -14.50 5.37
CA VAL A 250 -9.29 -15.44 4.26
C VAL A 250 -9.92 -14.66 3.10
N ALA A 251 -9.28 -14.70 1.96
CA ALA A 251 -9.81 -14.12 0.73
C ALA A 251 -10.27 -15.25 -0.21
N LYS A 252 -11.49 -15.12 -0.76
CA LYS A 252 -12.02 -16.01 -1.79
C LYS A 252 -11.24 -15.86 -3.10
N SER A 253 -10.92 -14.61 -3.45
CA SER A 253 -10.12 -14.25 -4.61
C SER A 253 -9.27 -13.02 -4.32
N ALA A 254 -8.16 -12.87 -5.05
CA ALA A 254 -7.30 -11.72 -4.93
C ALA A 254 -6.58 -11.42 -6.24
N PHE A 255 -6.35 -10.14 -6.50
CA PHE A 255 -5.73 -9.65 -7.72
C PHE A 255 -4.58 -8.69 -7.40
N TRP A 256 -3.36 -9.11 -7.70
CA TRP A 256 -2.15 -8.29 -7.54
C TRP A 256 -1.78 -7.64 -8.87
N VAL A 257 -1.96 -6.33 -8.94
CA VAL A 257 -1.62 -5.55 -10.13
C VAL A 257 -0.12 -5.28 -10.19
N THR A 258 0.45 -4.80 -9.09
CA THR A 258 1.90 -4.63 -8.89
C THR A 258 2.21 -4.65 -7.40
N LYS A 259 3.50 -4.58 -7.03
CA LYS A 259 3.93 -4.43 -5.64
C LYS A 259 3.18 -3.30 -4.94
N LYS A 260 2.57 -3.59 -3.77
CA LYS A 260 1.74 -2.69 -2.95
C LYS A 260 0.46 -2.15 -3.62
N ARG A 261 -0.01 -2.80 -4.70
CA ARG A 261 -1.21 -2.42 -5.44
C ARG A 261 -2.03 -3.66 -5.77
N TYR A 262 -3.01 -3.97 -4.94
CA TYR A 262 -3.84 -5.17 -5.07
C TYR A 262 -5.24 -4.95 -4.50
N GLY A 263 -6.14 -5.84 -4.87
CA GLY A 263 -7.47 -5.99 -4.28
C GLY A 263 -7.73 -7.42 -3.90
N GLN A 264 -8.49 -7.64 -2.85
CA GLN A 264 -8.89 -8.97 -2.39
C GLN A 264 -10.34 -8.97 -1.91
N TRP A 265 -11.04 -10.06 -2.20
CA TRP A 265 -12.40 -10.29 -1.74
C TRP A 265 -12.34 -11.14 -0.47
N ILE A 266 -12.44 -10.47 0.67
CA ILE A 266 -12.28 -11.10 1.99
C ILE A 266 -13.63 -11.67 2.43
N ILE A 267 -13.63 -12.94 2.81
CA ILE A 267 -14.81 -13.67 3.33
C ILE A 267 -14.71 -13.97 4.83
N ASN A 268 -13.50 -13.87 5.41
CA ASN A 268 -13.28 -13.95 6.84
C ASN A 268 -12.19 -12.96 7.26
N ASP A 269 -12.45 -12.13 8.26
CA ASP A 269 -11.54 -11.11 8.80
C ASP A 269 -11.44 -11.29 10.32
N GLY A 270 -10.27 -11.77 10.79
CA GLY A 270 -10.01 -12.00 12.21
C GLY A 270 -10.94 -13.03 12.87
N GLY A 271 -11.40 -14.05 12.13
CA GLY A 271 -12.32 -15.09 12.61
C GLY A 271 -13.81 -14.77 12.43
N LEU A 272 -14.13 -13.58 11.90
CA LEU A 272 -15.51 -13.16 11.63
C LEU A 272 -15.82 -13.29 10.14
N THR A 273 -16.94 -13.94 9.81
CA THR A 273 -17.45 -13.99 8.43
C THR A 273 -17.82 -12.60 7.95
N CYS A 274 -17.42 -12.26 6.74
CA CYS A 274 -17.71 -10.96 6.12
C CYS A 274 -17.77 -11.10 4.60
N ASP A 275 -18.26 -10.07 3.95
CA ASP A 275 -18.20 -9.89 2.49
C ASP A 275 -17.59 -8.51 2.23
N LYS A 276 -16.27 -8.47 2.04
CA LYS A 276 -15.53 -7.21 2.03
C LYS A 276 -14.52 -7.15 0.89
N LEU A 277 -14.63 -6.11 0.06
CA LEU A 277 -13.58 -5.75 -0.87
C LEU A 277 -12.52 -4.93 -0.12
N ASP A 278 -11.32 -5.49 0.07
CA ASP A 278 -10.16 -4.78 0.62
C ASP A 278 -9.19 -4.40 -0.50
N VAL A 279 -8.91 -3.10 -0.63
CA VAL A 279 -8.11 -2.54 -1.71
C VAL A 279 -6.91 -1.80 -1.15
N LYS A 280 -5.72 -2.14 -1.60
CA LYS A 280 -4.46 -1.50 -1.18
C LYS A 280 -3.77 -0.82 -2.36
N GLY A 281 -3.38 0.44 -2.16
CA GLY A 281 -2.51 1.20 -3.07
C GLY A 281 -3.06 1.55 -4.45
N LEU A 282 -4.23 1.03 -4.84
CA LEU A 282 -4.91 1.38 -6.08
C LEU A 282 -5.53 2.78 -6.00
N ASP A 283 -5.77 3.40 -7.15
CA ASP A 283 -6.33 4.76 -7.18
C ASP A 283 -7.78 4.83 -6.67
N ILE A 284 -8.48 3.71 -6.67
CA ILE A 284 -9.84 3.53 -6.11
C ILE A 284 -9.97 4.09 -4.69
N VAL A 285 -8.95 3.87 -3.83
CA VAL A 285 -8.98 4.32 -2.43
C VAL A 285 -8.51 5.76 -2.23
N ARG A 286 -8.09 6.45 -3.29
CA ARG A 286 -7.56 7.82 -3.19
C ARG A 286 -8.68 8.85 -3.25
N SER A 287 -8.69 9.80 -2.32
CA SER A 287 -9.63 10.92 -2.33
C SER A 287 -9.47 11.88 -3.51
N SER A 288 -8.34 11.79 -4.24
CA SER A 288 -8.06 12.57 -5.45
C SER A 288 -8.58 11.91 -6.73
N PHE A 289 -9.22 10.75 -6.64
CA PHE A 289 -9.79 10.06 -7.81
C PHE A 289 -11.28 10.43 -7.95
N PRO A 290 -11.76 10.78 -9.16
CA PRO A 290 -13.15 11.19 -9.37
C PRO A 290 -14.16 10.14 -8.92
N PRO A 291 -15.29 10.53 -8.26
CA PRO A 291 -16.25 9.56 -7.72
C PRO A 291 -16.78 8.57 -8.76
N ALA A 292 -17.30 9.04 -9.90
CA ALA A 292 -17.84 8.15 -10.92
C ALA A 292 -16.80 7.18 -11.51
N MET A 293 -15.54 7.63 -11.67
CA MET A 293 -14.44 6.77 -12.12
C MET A 293 -14.03 5.76 -11.05
N ARG A 294 -14.14 6.14 -9.77
CA ARG A 294 -13.93 5.23 -8.64
C ARG A 294 -14.95 4.12 -8.62
N ASP A 295 -16.22 4.45 -8.81
CA ASP A 295 -17.32 3.48 -8.80
C ASP A 295 -17.13 2.48 -9.94
N LEU A 296 -16.82 2.94 -11.16
CA LEU A 296 -16.49 2.06 -12.28
C LEU A 296 -15.32 1.15 -11.95
N MET A 297 -14.18 1.70 -11.50
CA MET A 297 -12.99 0.89 -11.22
C MET A 297 -13.20 -0.08 -10.06
N THR A 298 -14.05 0.26 -9.09
CA THR A 298 -14.46 -0.65 -8.02
C THR A 298 -15.28 -1.81 -8.58
N GLN A 299 -16.20 -1.52 -9.51
CA GLN A 299 -16.99 -2.57 -10.17
C GLN A 299 -16.11 -3.45 -11.05
N VAL A 300 -15.22 -2.87 -11.87
CA VAL A 300 -14.26 -3.62 -12.69
C VAL A 300 -13.38 -4.53 -11.82
N LEU A 301 -12.91 -4.05 -10.66
CA LEU A 301 -12.15 -4.88 -9.75
C LEU A 301 -12.97 -6.03 -9.16
N LYS A 302 -14.23 -5.78 -8.79
CA LYS A 302 -15.16 -6.83 -8.32
C LYS A 302 -15.42 -7.87 -9.41
N ASP A 303 -15.64 -7.42 -10.63
CA ASP A 303 -15.89 -8.29 -11.78
C ASP A 303 -14.67 -9.20 -12.05
N ILE A 304 -13.45 -8.64 -12.01
CA ILE A 304 -12.20 -9.43 -12.13
C ILE A 304 -12.08 -10.45 -10.99
N LEU A 305 -12.36 -10.06 -9.76
CA LEU A 305 -12.30 -10.95 -8.59
C LEU A 305 -13.42 -12.01 -8.61
N GLY A 306 -14.52 -11.74 -9.29
CA GLY A 306 -15.65 -12.64 -9.50
C GLY A 306 -15.55 -13.48 -10.77
N ASP A 307 -14.42 -13.43 -11.47
CA ASP A 307 -14.16 -14.18 -12.73
C ASP A 307 -15.19 -13.88 -13.84
N VAL A 308 -15.66 -12.63 -13.91
CA VAL A 308 -16.55 -12.15 -14.97
C VAL A 308 -15.78 -12.08 -16.30
N ASP A 309 -16.46 -12.46 -17.39
CA ASP A 309 -15.84 -12.47 -18.71
C ASP A 309 -15.32 -11.09 -19.13
N LYS A 310 -14.18 -11.11 -19.83
CA LYS A 310 -13.50 -9.89 -20.30
C LYS A 310 -14.42 -9.02 -21.15
N ASP A 311 -15.22 -9.62 -22.03
CA ASP A 311 -16.08 -8.86 -22.96
C ASP A 311 -17.17 -8.08 -22.21
N GLU A 312 -17.71 -8.63 -21.12
CA GLU A 312 -18.66 -7.91 -20.27
C GLU A 312 -18.00 -6.73 -19.55
N ILE A 313 -16.76 -6.90 -19.09
CA ILE A 313 -15.98 -5.84 -18.47
C ILE A 313 -15.68 -4.73 -19.50
N ASP A 314 -15.28 -5.11 -20.71
CA ASP A 314 -15.05 -4.18 -21.82
C ASP A 314 -16.31 -3.36 -22.13
N GLU A 315 -17.47 -4.01 -22.21
CA GLU A 315 -18.75 -3.33 -22.45
C GLU A 315 -19.07 -2.30 -21.35
N LYS A 316 -18.86 -2.63 -20.07
CA LYS A 316 -19.07 -1.71 -18.95
C LYS A 316 -18.18 -0.48 -19.06
N ILE A 317 -16.90 -0.68 -19.41
CA ILE A 317 -15.93 0.42 -19.58
C ILE A 317 -16.34 1.33 -20.74
N MET A 318 -16.72 0.73 -21.88
CA MET A 318 -17.12 1.48 -23.07
C MET A 318 -18.46 2.21 -22.88
N LYS A 319 -19.40 1.60 -22.15
CA LYS A 319 -20.66 2.23 -21.74
C LYS A 319 -20.36 3.45 -20.86
N PHE A 320 -19.52 3.32 -19.84
CA PHE A 320 -19.15 4.44 -18.98
C PHE A 320 -18.51 5.59 -19.78
N LYS A 321 -17.64 5.31 -20.75
CA LYS A 321 -17.03 6.32 -21.62
C LYS A 321 -18.11 7.18 -22.34
N LYS A 322 -19.22 6.55 -22.74
CA LYS A 322 -20.35 7.27 -23.37
C LYS A 322 -21.15 8.05 -22.33
N GLU A 323 -21.44 7.44 -21.17
CA GLU A 323 -22.23 8.03 -20.09
C GLU A 323 -21.54 9.19 -19.38
N MET A 324 -20.21 9.30 -19.44
CA MET A 324 -19.50 10.45 -18.92
C MET A 324 -20.02 11.79 -19.44
N LYS A 325 -20.58 11.81 -20.67
CA LYS A 325 -21.09 13.04 -21.30
C LYS A 325 -22.37 13.55 -20.64
N THR A 326 -23.12 12.68 -19.97
CA THR A 326 -24.37 12.99 -19.27
C THR A 326 -24.21 12.97 -17.74
N THR A 327 -23.05 12.52 -17.25
CA THR A 327 -22.73 12.49 -15.83
C THR A 327 -22.49 13.89 -15.29
N ASP A 328 -22.93 14.17 -14.06
CA ASP A 328 -22.63 15.44 -13.40
C ASP A 328 -21.12 15.70 -13.41
N ILE A 329 -20.75 16.90 -13.85
CA ILE A 329 -19.36 17.37 -13.95
C ILE A 329 -18.62 17.20 -12.63
N GLN A 330 -19.28 17.41 -11.50
CA GLN A 330 -18.68 17.25 -10.19
C GLN A 330 -18.20 15.82 -9.91
N ASN A 331 -18.84 14.81 -10.48
CA ASN A 331 -18.55 13.39 -10.25
C ASN A 331 -17.44 12.86 -11.17
N ILE A 332 -17.15 13.55 -12.29
CA ILE A 332 -16.09 13.19 -13.23
C ILE A 332 -14.86 14.08 -13.13
N SER A 333 -14.95 15.23 -12.44
CA SER A 333 -13.83 16.15 -12.25
C SER A 333 -12.81 15.65 -11.26
N LEU A 334 -11.56 16.07 -11.42
CA LEU A 334 -10.42 15.62 -10.63
C LEU A 334 -10.31 16.42 -9.32
N PRO A 335 -10.56 15.81 -8.13
CA PRO A 335 -10.39 16.48 -6.85
C PRO A 335 -8.91 16.64 -6.51
N THR A 336 -8.46 17.83 -6.15
CA THR A 336 -7.05 18.05 -5.80
C THR A 336 -6.90 19.22 -4.81
N GLY A 337 -5.95 19.10 -3.86
CA GLY A 337 -5.57 20.20 -2.99
C GLY A 337 -4.61 21.17 -3.67
N VAL A 338 -4.89 22.45 -3.63
CA VAL A 338 -4.03 23.50 -4.20
C VAL A 338 -3.04 23.98 -3.14
N LYS A 339 -1.76 23.60 -3.29
CA LYS A 339 -0.71 24.06 -2.37
C LYS A 339 0.13 25.18 -2.99
N LYS A 340 0.48 26.18 -2.18
CA LYS A 340 1.42 27.26 -2.56
C LYS A 340 1.04 27.96 -3.87
N LEU A 341 -0.23 28.32 -4.05
CA LEU A 341 -0.79 28.91 -5.28
C LEU A 341 0.07 30.10 -5.80
N LYS A 342 0.45 31.03 -4.92
CA LYS A 342 1.23 32.23 -5.27
C LYS A 342 2.67 31.91 -5.73
N LYS A 343 3.27 30.79 -5.31
CA LYS A 343 4.66 30.41 -5.67
C LYS A 343 4.85 30.26 -7.17
N PHE A 344 3.81 29.84 -7.86
CA PHE A 344 3.84 29.53 -9.29
C PHE A 344 3.47 30.70 -10.20
N LYS A 345 3.09 31.86 -9.62
CA LYS A 345 2.80 33.08 -10.40
C LYS A 345 4.10 33.64 -10.97
N ASP A 346 4.05 34.10 -12.22
CA ASP A 346 5.12 34.80 -12.89
C ASP A 346 4.72 36.25 -13.19
N VAL A 347 5.62 37.01 -13.75
CA VAL A 347 5.32 38.38 -14.21
C VAL A 347 4.23 38.31 -15.27
N THR A 348 3.12 38.96 -14.99
CA THR A 348 1.95 38.98 -15.89
C THR A 348 1.91 40.33 -16.62
N PRO A 349 1.87 40.38 -17.97
CA PRO A 349 1.66 41.61 -18.73
C PRO A 349 0.41 42.34 -18.26
N LYS A 350 0.43 43.68 -18.29
CA LYS A 350 -0.70 44.50 -17.80
C LYS A 350 -2.01 44.21 -18.53
N ASP A 351 -1.93 43.87 -19.80
CA ASP A 351 -3.09 43.64 -20.68
C ASP A 351 -3.52 42.17 -20.73
N ALA A 352 -2.84 41.26 -19.99
CA ALA A 352 -3.17 39.84 -20.00
C ALA A 352 -4.41 39.56 -19.16
N VAL A 353 -5.40 38.88 -19.76
CA VAL A 353 -6.61 38.41 -19.09
C VAL A 353 -6.26 37.32 -18.04
N PHE A 354 -5.29 36.46 -18.38
CA PHE A 354 -4.90 35.34 -17.53
C PHE A 354 -3.52 35.53 -16.89
N THR A 355 -3.43 35.15 -15.63
CA THR A 355 -2.19 35.17 -14.86
C THR A 355 -1.13 34.27 -15.51
N THR A 356 0.05 34.84 -15.76
CA THR A 356 1.20 34.10 -16.30
C THR A 356 1.78 33.17 -15.24
N MET A 357 2.12 31.94 -15.65
CA MET A 357 2.62 30.89 -14.77
C MET A 357 4.05 30.47 -15.12
N LYS A 358 4.84 30.20 -14.12
CA LYS A 358 6.19 29.65 -14.28
C LYS A 358 6.15 28.30 -15.00
N LYS A 359 7.22 27.98 -15.75
CA LYS A 359 7.40 26.67 -16.38
C LYS A 359 7.34 25.58 -15.30
N GLY A 360 6.67 24.45 -15.58
CA GLY A 360 6.52 23.33 -14.62
C GLY A 360 5.37 23.51 -13.62
N THR A 361 4.55 24.55 -13.70
CA THR A 361 3.37 24.72 -12.85
C THR A 361 2.40 23.52 -13.01
N PRO A 362 1.99 22.86 -11.91
CA PRO A 362 1.04 21.77 -11.95
C PRO A 362 -0.30 22.17 -12.59
N VAL A 363 -0.94 21.23 -13.30
CA VAL A 363 -2.19 21.50 -14.06
C VAL A 363 -3.31 22.03 -13.16
N HIS A 364 -3.50 21.45 -11.97
CA HIS A 364 -4.52 21.90 -11.01
C HIS A 364 -4.27 23.32 -10.47
N VAL A 365 -3.00 23.75 -10.37
CA VAL A 365 -2.66 25.12 -9.97
C VAL A 365 -3.00 26.10 -11.11
N LYS A 366 -2.71 25.72 -12.36
CA LYS A 366 -3.13 26.49 -13.53
C LYS A 366 -4.66 26.62 -13.58
N ALA A 367 -5.37 25.51 -13.34
CA ALA A 367 -6.82 25.48 -13.32
C ALA A 367 -7.41 26.41 -12.24
N ALA A 368 -6.81 26.45 -11.05
CA ALA A 368 -7.23 27.35 -9.98
C ALA A 368 -7.03 28.83 -10.34
N TRP A 369 -5.91 29.18 -10.97
CA TRP A 369 -5.68 30.53 -11.43
C TRP A 369 -6.66 30.95 -12.53
N VAL A 370 -6.95 30.08 -13.49
CA VAL A 370 -7.94 30.33 -14.54
C VAL A 370 -9.31 30.67 -13.94
N TYR A 371 -9.76 29.92 -12.93
CA TYR A 371 -11.00 30.24 -12.22
C TYR A 371 -10.96 31.65 -11.60
N ASN A 372 -9.90 31.97 -10.87
CA ASN A 372 -9.74 33.29 -10.24
C ASN A 372 -9.68 34.44 -11.25
N ASP A 373 -9.04 34.23 -12.38
CA ASP A 373 -8.94 35.24 -13.45
C ASP A 373 -10.28 35.45 -14.16
N LEU A 374 -11.06 34.36 -14.36
CA LEU A 374 -12.42 34.46 -14.92
C LEU A 374 -13.39 35.20 -13.98
N LEU A 375 -13.27 34.99 -12.66
CA LEU A 375 -14.06 35.80 -11.71
C LEU A 375 -13.84 37.28 -11.91
N LYS A 376 -12.59 37.71 -12.07
CA LYS A 376 -12.24 39.12 -12.34
C LYS A 376 -12.70 39.59 -13.73
N TYR A 377 -12.39 38.79 -14.75
CA TYR A 377 -12.70 39.12 -16.14
C TYR A 377 -14.21 39.29 -16.39
N TRP A 378 -15.05 38.47 -15.72
CA TRP A 378 -16.51 38.57 -15.85
C TRP A 378 -17.19 39.41 -14.77
N GLY A 379 -16.41 40.09 -13.91
CA GLY A 379 -16.95 40.94 -12.85
C GLY A 379 -17.74 40.17 -11.77
N LEU A 380 -17.42 38.91 -11.53
CA LEU A 380 -18.12 38.03 -10.59
C LEU A 380 -17.60 38.23 -9.15
N ASN A 381 -17.64 39.46 -8.66
CA ASN A 381 -17.02 39.85 -7.38
C ASN A 381 -17.68 39.24 -6.13
N ASN A 382 -18.91 38.76 -6.26
CA ASN A 382 -19.65 38.11 -5.14
C ASN A 382 -19.16 36.70 -4.84
N PHE A 383 -18.33 36.12 -5.68
CA PHE A 383 -17.80 34.77 -5.52
C PHE A 383 -16.36 34.77 -5.03
N GLU A 384 -16.07 33.85 -4.12
CA GLU A 384 -14.74 33.74 -3.54
C GLU A 384 -13.72 33.13 -4.49
N GLN A 385 -12.54 33.72 -4.55
CA GLN A 385 -11.40 33.16 -5.25
C GLN A 385 -10.89 31.87 -4.56
N ILE A 386 -10.34 30.94 -5.34
CA ILE A 386 -9.61 29.79 -4.82
C ILE A 386 -8.33 30.27 -4.15
N LYS A 387 -8.10 29.82 -2.92
CA LYS A 387 -6.93 30.16 -2.09
C LYS A 387 -5.98 28.95 -1.93
N SER A 388 -4.76 29.21 -1.44
CA SER A 388 -3.82 28.13 -1.08
C SER A 388 -4.40 27.27 0.04
N SER A 389 -4.14 25.96 -0.01
CA SER A 389 -4.62 24.92 0.92
C SER A 389 -6.09 24.52 0.75
N GLU A 390 -6.81 25.08 -0.20
CA GLU A 390 -8.16 24.64 -0.52
C GLU A 390 -8.15 23.35 -1.37
N LYS A 391 -9.19 22.53 -1.19
CA LYS A 391 -9.51 21.42 -2.08
C LYS A 391 -10.43 21.95 -3.18
N ILE A 392 -10.07 21.67 -4.42
CA ILE A 392 -10.85 22.05 -5.62
C ILE A 392 -11.12 20.82 -6.47
N LYS A 393 -12.07 20.95 -7.37
CA LYS A 393 -12.24 20.09 -8.54
C LYS A 393 -11.70 20.80 -9.77
N TRP A 394 -11.18 20.06 -10.73
CA TRP A 394 -10.72 20.65 -11.99
C TRP A 394 -10.92 19.67 -13.15
N ILE A 395 -11.01 20.21 -14.36
CA ILE A 395 -11.36 19.46 -15.57
C ILE A 395 -10.61 19.98 -16.79
N TYR A 396 -10.42 19.13 -17.78
CA TYR A 396 -9.88 19.51 -19.09
C TYR A 396 -10.97 20.10 -19.98
N LEU A 397 -10.59 21.07 -20.81
CA LEU A 397 -11.47 21.71 -21.78
C LEU A 397 -10.97 21.48 -23.20
N LYS A 398 -11.92 21.36 -24.14
CA LYS A 398 -11.68 21.39 -25.59
C LYS A 398 -11.13 22.76 -26.01
N PRO A 399 -10.54 22.89 -27.22
CA PRO A 399 -10.25 24.19 -27.80
C PRO A 399 -11.49 25.08 -27.76
N ASN A 400 -11.35 26.31 -27.27
CA ASN A 400 -12.42 27.28 -27.08
C ASN A 400 -11.93 28.67 -27.36
N THR A 401 -12.85 29.63 -27.49
CA THR A 401 -12.57 31.06 -27.87
C THR A 401 -11.63 31.77 -26.89
N MET A 402 -11.57 31.35 -25.64
CA MET A 402 -10.69 31.92 -24.61
C MET A 402 -9.34 31.22 -24.50
N ASN A 403 -9.07 30.19 -25.31
CA ASN A 403 -7.85 29.37 -25.29
C ASN A 403 -7.54 28.72 -23.91
N ILE A 404 -8.58 28.40 -23.13
CA ILE A 404 -8.47 27.77 -21.82
C ILE A 404 -8.41 26.24 -22.00
N LYS A 405 -7.35 25.61 -21.52
CA LYS A 405 -7.12 24.15 -21.65
C LYS A 405 -7.60 23.33 -20.45
N GLN A 406 -7.77 23.97 -19.30
CA GLN A 406 -8.26 23.37 -18.05
C GLN A 406 -8.79 24.49 -17.14
N ILE A 407 -9.76 24.14 -16.30
CA ILE A 407 -10.37 25.05 -15.34
C ILE A 407 -10.63 24.36 -14.01
N GLY A 408 -10.44 25.09 -12.91
CA GLY A 408 -10.81 24.66 -11.56
C GLY A 408 -12.16 25.25 -11.16
N PHE A 409 -12.76 24.65 -10.15
CA PHE A 409 -13.95 25.15 -9.47
C PHE A 409 -14.02 24.56 -8.05
N LYS A 410 -14.79 25.17 -7.16
CA LYS A 410 -14.85 24.75 -5.76
C LYS A 410 -15.72 23.50 -5.55
N GLY A 411 -16.76 23.34 -6.37
CA GLY A 411 -17.76 22.27 -6.24
C GLY A 411 -18.92 22.64 -5.29
N TYR A 412 -18.91 23.87 -4.79
CA TYR A 412 -19.97 24.48 -4.00
C TYR A 412 -19.92 25.99 -4.24
N ASP A 413 -21.07 26.63 -4.36
CA ASP A 413 -21.20 28.08 -4.56
C ASP A 413 -20.35 28.64 -5.72
N ASP A 414 -20.25 27.88 -6.81
CA ASP A 414 -19.55 28.31 -8.02
C ASP A 414 -20.47 29.16 -8.90
N PRO A 415 -19.94 30.20 -9.60
CA PRO A 415 -20.75 31.05 -10.47
C PRO A 415 -21.43 30.24 -11.57
N PRO A 416 -22.76 30.39 -11.78
CA PRO A 416 -23.48 29.70 -12.86
C PRO A 416 -22.82 29.90 -14.24
N LYS A 417 -22.33 31.09 -14.53
CA LYS A 417 -21.64 31.44 -15.79
C LYS A 417 -20.36 30.61 -16.00
N ILE A 418 -19.57 30.37 -14.94
CA ILE A 418 -18.38 29.51 -15.02
C ILE A 418 -18.81 28.06 -15.23
N MET A 419 -19.82 27.59 -14.49
CA MET A 419 -20.30 26.22 -14.62
C MET A 419 -20.90 25.92 -15.99
N GLU A 420 -21.60 26.88 -16.57
CA GLU A 420 -22.13 26.78 -17.94
C GLU A 420 -20.98 26.74 -18.97
N PHE A 421 -19.99 27.61 -18.84
CA PHE A 421 -18.80 27.60 -19.69
C PHE A 421 -18.07 26.25 -19.62
N ILE A 422 -17.94 25.67 -18.42
CA ILE A 422 -17.36 24.34 -18.25
C ILE A 422 -18.21 23.32 -19.02
N LYS A 423 -19.52 23.26 -18.78
CA LYS A 423 -20.45 22.28 -19.40
C LYS A 423 -20.34 22.28 -20.93
N GLN A 424 -20.24 23.44 -21.53
CA GLN A 424 -20.14 23.59 -22.98
C GLN A 424 -18.79 23.13 -23.56
N ASN A 425 -17.74 23.18 -22.77
CA ASN A 425 -16.36 23.01 -23.26
C ASN A 425 -15.63 21.79 -22.72
N VAL A 426 -16.25 20.88 -21.94
CA VAL A 426 -15.56 19.69 -21.39
C VAL A 426 -14.95 18.84 -22.49
N ASP A 427 -13.67 18.48 -22.29
CA ASP A 427 -12.95 17.50 -23.12
C ASP A 427 -13.04 16.11 -22.48
N TYR A 428 -14.17 15.42 -22.74
CA TYR A 428 -14.44 14.11 -22.17
C TYR A 428 -13.43 13.04 -22.61
N ASP A 429 -12.97 13.07 -23.85
CA ASP A 429 -12.01 12.08 -24.37
C ASP A 429 -10.65 12.24 -23.70
N LYS A 430 -10.17 13.49 -23.58
CA LYS A 430 -8.94 13.78 -22.86
C LYS A 430 -9.05 13.46 -21.38
N LEU A 431 -10.20 13.72 -20.75
CA LEU A 431 -10.45 13.39 -19.36
C LEU A 431 -10.42 11.87 -19.16
N PHE A 432 -11.11 11.10 -20.00
CA PHE A 432 -11.07 9.64 -19.96
C PHE A 432 -9.64 9.11 -20.11
N THR A 433 -8.93 9.53 -21.14
CA THR A 433 -7.56 9.08 -21.43
C THR A 433 -6.57 9.44 -20.31
N ARG A 434 -6.66 10.64 -19.77
CA ARG A 434 -5.69 11.13 -18.76
C ARG A 434 -5.98 10.65 -17.34
N ALA A 435 -7.25 10.53 -16.98
CA ALA A 435 -7.64 10.19 -15.61
C ALA A 435 -7.91 8.70 -15.41
N LEU A 436 -8.51 8.03 -16.38
CA LEU A 436 -9.06 6.68 -16.22
C LEU A 436 -8.32 5.61 -17.05
N GLU A 437 -8.11 5.83 -18.35
CA GLU A 437 -7.55 4.80 -19.25
C GLU A 437 -6.24 4.19 -18.74
N LYS A 438 -5.34 5.02 -18.20
CA LYS A 438 -4.08 4.52 -17.60
C LYS A 438 -4.30 3.58 -16.42
N LYS A 439 -5.41 3.71 -15.69
CA LYS A 439 -5.74 2.86 -14.55
C LYS A 439 -6.33 1.53 -15.01
N ILE A 440 -7.17 1.58 -16.02
CA ILE A 440 -7.71 0.39 -16.69
C ILE A 440 -6.55 -0.40 -17.31
N ARG A 441 -5.69 0.27 -18.07
CA ARG A 441 -4.51 -0.36 -18.71
C ARG A 441 -3.65 -1.14 -17.73
N MET A 442 -3.42 -0.62 -16.54
CA MET A 442 -2.65 -1.29 -15.50
C MET A 442 -3.30 -2.62 -15.04
N PHE A 443 -4.64 -2.71 -14.99
CA PHE A 443 -5.35 -3.95 -14.70
C PHE A 443 -5.23 -4.94 -15.86
N TYR A 444 -5.44 -4.45 -17.08
CA TYR A 444 -5.39 -5.26 -18.30
C TYR A 444 -4.00 -5.82 -18.56
N GLU A 445 -2.94 -5.02 -18.36
CA GLU A 445 -1.55 -5.49 -18.45
C GLU A 445 -1.24 -6.62 -17.45
N ALA A 446 -1.74 -6.49 -16.20
CA ALA A 446 -1.56 -7.53 -15.18
C ALA A 446 -2.29 -8.83 -15.53
N LEU A 447 -3.42 -8.75 -16.25
CA LEU A 447 -4.21 -9.90 -16.74
C LEU A 447 -3.76 -10.36 -18.12
N LYS A 448 -2.81 -9.65 -18.76
CA LYS A 448 -2.41 -9.89 -20.15
C LYS A 448 -3.58 -9.77 -21.15
N TRP A 449 -4.47 -8.83 -20.89
CA TRP A 449 -5.60 -8.50 -21.74
C TRP A 449 -5.29 -7.31 -22.64
N ASP A 450 -5.84 -7.33 -23.86
CA ASP A 450 -5.83 -6.16 -24.73
C ASP A 450 -6.87 -5.14 -24.27
N MET A 451 -6.54 -3.86 -24.41
CA MET A 451 -7.44 -2.76 -24.06
C MET A 451 -8.73 -2.81 -24.89
N PRO A 452 -9.90 -2.44 -24.29
CA PRO A 452 -11.15 -2.43 -25.01
C PRO A 452 -11.10 -1.47 -26.22
N VAL A 453 -11.52 -1.95 -27.36
CA VAL A 453 -11.59 -1.20 -28.62
C VAL A 453 -13.04 -0.78 -28.89
N ASP A 454 -13.24 0.45 -29.34
CA ASP A 454 -14.57 0.89 -29.77
C ASP A 454 -14.96 0.17 -31.07
N LYS A 455 -15.85 -0.83 -30.96
CA LYS A 455 -16.30 -1.64 -32.11
C LYS A 455 -16.83 -0.78 -33.28
N ALA A 456 -17.35 0.42 -33.00
CA ALA A 456 -17.78 1.35 -34.04
C ALA A 456 -16.60 1.90 -34.89
N ASN A 457 -15.43 2.09 -34.29
CA ASN A 457 -14.23 2.52 -35.01
C ASN A 457 -13.56 1.39 -35.79
N THR A 458 -13.71 0.14 -35.34
CA THR A 458 -13.13 -1.04 -36.03
C THR A 458 -13.83 -1.31 -37.36
N LEU A 459 -15.15 -1.11 -37.42
CA LEU A 459 -15.90 -1.21 -38.67
C LEU A 459 -15.50 -0.13 -39.68
N ALA A 460 -15.26 1.10 -39.21
CA ALA A 460 -14.78 2.19 -40.09
C ALA A 460 -13.39 1.94 -40.68
N VAL A 461 -12.48 1.34 -39.92
CA VAL A 461 -11.12 0.98 -40.40
C VAL A 461 -11.17 -0.21 -41.38
N SER A 462 -12.10 -1.16 -41.19
CA SER A 462 -12.27 -2.29 -42.13
C SER A 462 -12.76 -1.83 -43.51
N TYR A 463 -13.54 -0.76 -43.58
CA TYR A 463 -13.99 -0.20 -44.88
C TYR A 463 -12.93 0.63 -45.61
N THR A 464 -11.93 1.17 -44.93
CA THR A 464 -10.86 1.96 -45.57
C THR A 464 -9.74 1.11 -46.22
N HIS A 465 -9.73 -0.20 -46.04
CA HIS A 465 -8.78 -1.12 -46.71
C HIS A 465 -9.32 -1.90 -47.89
N LEU A 466 -10.56 -1.64 -48.31
CA LEU A 466 -11.08 -2.10 -49.60
C LEU A 466 -10.66 -1.13 -50.72
N THR A 467 -9.41 -1.14 -51.10
CA THR A 467 -8.99 -0.56 -52.36
C THR A 467 -9.53 -1.46 -53.48
N LEU A 468 -10.38 -0.90 -54.33
CA LEU A 468 -10.81 -1.51 -55.57
C LEU A 468 -9.59 -1.92 -56.40
N PRO A 469 -9.58 -3.12 -57.02
CA PRO A 469 -8.55 -3.47 -57.95
C PRO A 469 -8.62 -2.54 -59.17
N THR A 470 -7.57 -1.76 -59.39
CA THR A 470 -7.39 -1.03 -60.63
C THR A 470 -7.18 -2.03 -61.75
N ASN A 471 -8.17 -2.18 -62.61
CA ASN A 471 -8.00 -2.87 -63.88
C ASN A 471 -6.95 -2.13 -64.70
N GLY A 472 -5.75 -2.69 -64.80
CA GLY A 472 -4.76 -2.27 -65.76
C GLY A 472 -5.18 -2.75 -67.14
N LEU A 473 -5.59 -1.83 -67.98
CA LEU A 473 -5.58 -1.96 -69.43
C LEU A 473 -4.32 -1.24 -69.92
N GLY A 474 -3.48 -1.99 -70.60
CA GLY A 474 -2.31 -1.49 -71.30
C GLY A 474 -1.28 -2.60 -71.50
#